data_7349b55748420f194bd81e9674fc5f65
#
_entry.id   7349b55748420f194bd81e9674fc5f65
#
_cell.length_a   1.000
_cell.length_b   1.000
_cell.length_c   1.000
_cell.angle_alpha   90.00
_cell.angle_beta   90.00
_cell.angle_gamma   90.00
#
_symmetry.space_group_name_H-M   'P 1'
#
loop_
_entity.id
_entity.type
_entity.pdbx_description
1 polymer ?
#
loop_
_entity_poly.entity_id
_entity_poly.type
_entity_poly.pdbx_seq_one_letter_code
_entity_poly.pdbx_strand_id
1 'polypeptide(L)'
;LSEEENRYPFAGYKKILGDIYKIIMEKPNAVVLDLGFGTGTLTTKLYKNGCTIYGQDFSSRMIELAYEKMPGAHLYQGDFSKGLADELKQESFDFIIATYSIHHLADAQKVVLLKDLLAHLKDGGKILIGDVAFSNRKALDQCKKEYADEWDNDEIYCVADELRTEFPNLIFEKRTFCSGILILAGENFVL
;
A
#
# COMPACT_ATOMS: atom_id res chain seq x y z
N LEU A 1 2.70 1.83 24.22
CA LEU A 1 3.05 2.39 22.92
C LEU A 1 4.28 3.26 23.14
N SER A 2 5.38 3.01 22.42
CA SER A 2 6.57 3.86 22.50
C SER A 2 6.23 5.27 22.00
N GLU A 3 6.94 6.30 22.46
CA GLU A 3 6.75 7.68 21.98
C GLU A 3 6.92 7.77 20.47
N GLU A 4 7.78 6.95 19.86
CA GLU A 4 8.01 6.85 18.42
C GLU A 4 6.77 6.37 17.63
N GLU A 5 5.90 5.53 18.22
CA GLU A 5 4.69 5.03 17.55
C GLU A 5 3.58 6.08 17.39
N ASN A 6 3.71 7.24 18.04
CA ASN A 6 2.77 8.36 17.96
C ASN A 6 3.35 9.59 17.26
N ARG A 7 4.50 9.46 16.58
CA ARG A 7 5.22 10.56 15.97
C ARG A 7 5.35 10.37 14.45
N TYR A 8 5.33 11.49 13.72
CA TYR A 8 5.61 11.49 12.27
C TYR A 8 7.03 10.94 12.01
N PRO A 9 7.25 10.15 10.95
CA PRO A 9 6.24 9.66 10.00
C PRO A 9 5.58 8.32 10.38
N PHE A 10 6.01 7.68 11.46
CA PHE A 10 5.62 6.31 11.82
C PHE A 10 4.41 6.20 12.74
N ALA A 11 3.71 7.34 13.02
CA ALA A 11 2.51 7.30 13.83
C ALA A 11 1.47 6.32 13.26
N GLY A 12 1.11 5.31 14.07
CA GLY A 12 0.13 4.29 13.71
C GLY A 12 0.62 3.20 12.78
N TYR A 13 1.91 3.08 12.49
CA TYR A 13 2.49 2.07 11.60
C TYR A 13 1.98 0.65 11.89
N LYS A 14 2.15 0.17 13.12
CA LYS A 14 1.70 -1.19 13.51
C LYS A 14 0.19 -1.36 13.41
N LYS A 15 -0.56 -0.31 13.72
CA LYS A 15 -2.03 -0.32 13.61
C LYS A 15 -2.46 -0.45 12.17
N ILE A 16 -1.85 0.29 11.24
CA ILE A 16 -2.14 0.22 9.80
C ILE A 16 -1.87 -1.19 9.27
N LEU A 17 -0.70 -1.76 9.54
CA LEU A 17 -0.39 -3.13 9.12
C LEU A 17 -1.37 -4.15 9.72
N GLY A 18 -1.72 -3.99 10.99
CA GLY A 18 -2.69 -4.86 11.68
C GLY A 18 -4.10 -4.76 11.10
N ASP A 19 -4.56 -3.57 10.73
CA ASP A 19 -5.88 -3.36 10.15
C ASP A 19 -5.94 -3.90 8.71
N ILE A 20 -4.91 -3.66 7.89
CA ILE A 20 -4.81 -4.26 6.54
C ILE A 20 -4.80 -5.79 6.63
N TYR A 21 -4.02 -6.36 7.56
CA TYR A 21 -4.01 -7.80 7.80
C TYR A 21 -5.42 -8.33 8.09
N LYS A 22 -6.19 -7.69 8.98
CA LYS A 22 -7.55 -8.10 9.33
C LYS A 22 -8.48 -8.09 8.12
N ILE A 23 -8.44 -7.00 7.32
CA ILE A 23 -9.25 -6.88 6.10
C ILE A 23 -8.98 -8.05 5.15
N ILE A 24 -7.70 -8.38 4.91
CA ILE A 24 -7.33 -9.46 3.99
C ILE A 24 -7.76 -10.82 4.54
N MET A 25 -7.61 -11.05 5.84
CA MET A 25 -7.94 -12.32 6.48
C MET A 25 -9.45 -12.62 6.58
N GLU A 26 -10.32 -11.65 6.26
CA GLU A 26 -11.76 -11.90 6.07
C GLU A 26 -12.02 -12.81 4.85
N LYS A 27 -11.09 -12.85 3.88
CA LYS A 27 -11.16 -13.75 2.72
C LYS A 27 -10.20 -14.93 2.87
N PRO A 28 -10.69 -16.14 3.08
CA PRO A 28 -9.84 -17.33 3.14
C PRO A 28 -9.09 -17.55 1.81
N ASN A 29 -7.81 -17.95 1.91
CA ASN A 29 -6.95 -18.23 0.76
C ASN A 29 -6.84 -17.07 -0.24
N ALA A 30 -6.88 -15.84 0.24
CA ALA A 30 -6.79 -14.66 -0.61
C ALA A 30 -5.49 -14.66 -1.43
N VAL A 31 -5.60 -14.22 -2.68
CA VAL A 31 -4.46 -13.96 -3.57
C VAL A 31 -4.09 -12.48 -3.42
N VAL A 32 -2.89 -12.22 -2.96
CA VAL A 32 -2.42 -10.87 -2.58
C VAL A 32 -1.19 -10.50 -3.38
N LEU A 33 -1.20 -9.31 -3.99
CA LEU A 33 0.00 -8.67 -4.54
C LEU A 33 0.46 -7.59 -3.56
N ASP A 34 1.74 -7.63 -3.18
CA ASP A 34 2.38 -6.61 -2.35
C ASP A 34 3.44 -5.84 -3.14
N LEU A 35 3.24 -4.52 -3.28
CA LEU A 35 4.14 -3.62 -4.01
C LEU A 35 5.08 -2.89 -3.04
N GLY A 36 6.38 -3.14 -3.17
CA GLY A 36 7.38 -2.60 -2.26
C GLY A 36 7.30 -3.25 -0.89
N PHE A 37 7.30 -4.59 -0.86
CA PHE A 37 7.10 -5.36 0.38
C PHE A 37 8.25 -5.23 1.39
N GLY A 38 9.40 -4.69 1.01
CA GLY A 38 10.55 -4.45 1.89
C GLY A 38 10.96 -5.71 2.65
N THR A 39 11.00 -5.63 3.97
CA THR A 39 11.35 -6.78 4.84
C THR A 39 10.26 -7.85 4.94
N GLY A 40 9.10 -7.62 4.32
CA GLY A 40 7.98 -8.56 4.26
C GLY A 40 7.28 -8.81 5.60
N THR A 41 7.25 -7.83 6.49
CA THR A 41 6.63 -8.00 7.83
C THR A 41 5.16 -8.40 7.73
N LEU A 42 4.35 -7.66 6.97
CA LEU A 42 2.94 -7.97 6.73
C LEU A 42 2.79 -9.20 5.84
N THR A 43 3.53 -9.22 4.74
CA THR A 43 3.47 -10.24 3.68
C THR A 43 3.77 -11.64 4.22
N THR A 44 4.80 -11.77 5.07
CA THR A 44 5.15 -13.04 5.72
C THR A 44 4.03 -13.54 6.63
N LYS A 45 3.37 -12.63 7.35
CA LYS A 45 2.24 -13.00 8.20
C LYS A 45 1.05 -13.49 7.39
N LEU A 46 0.74 -12.83 6.28
CA LEU A 46 -0.31 -13.26 5.33
C LEU A 46 0.02 -14.63 4.74
N TYR A 47 1.26 -14.83 4.26
CA TYR A 47 1.74 -16.09 3.71
C TYR A 47 1.58 -17.26 4.70
N LYS A 48 2.04 -17.09 5.95
CA LYS A 48 1.91 -18.10 7.00
C LYS A 48 0.47 -18.44 7.38
N ASN A 49 -0.47 -17.56 7.07
CA ASN A 49 -1.90 -17.76 7.34
C ASN A 49 -2.71 -18.13 6.08
N GLY A 50 -2.04 -18.65 5.05
CA GLY A 50 -2.68 -19.30 3.92
C GLY A 50 -2.98 -18.43 2.71
N CYS A 51 -2.52 -17.18 2.69
CA CYS A 51 -2.62 -16.35 1.49
C CYS A 51 -1.61 -16.80 0.43
N THR A 52 -2.02 -16.74 -0.84
CA THR A 52 -1.10 -16.84 -1.98
C THR A 52 -0.48 -15.48 -2.22
N ILE A 53 0.85 -15.40 -2.11
CA ILE A 53 1.58 -14.14 -2.16
C ILE A 53 2.27 -13.98 -3.52
N TYR A 54 1.99 -12.83 -4.12
CA TYR A 54 2.77 -12.22 -5.19
C TYR A 54 3.39 -10.94 -4.64
N GLY A 55 4.59 -10.59 -5.10
CA GLY A 55 5.26 -9.37 -4.66
C GLY A 55 6.18 -8.81 -5.72
N GLN A 56 6.31 -7.49 -5.71
CA GLN A 56 7.28 -6.78 -6.54
C GLN A 56 8.06 -5.79 -5.66
N ASP A 57 9.37 -5.87 -5.73
CA ASP A 57 10.27 -4.92 -5.05
C ASP A 57 11.45 -4.59 -5.99
N PHE A 58 11.98 -3.38 -5.90
CA PHE A 58 13.11 -3.00 -6.75
C PHE A 58 14.44 -3.59 -6.23
N SER A 59 14.50 -3.96 -4.96
CA SER A 59 15.69 -4.46 -4.28
C SER A 59 15.81 -5.99 -4.39
N SER A 60 16.79 -6.47 -5.16
CA SER A 60 17.11 -7.90 -5.21
C SER A 60 17.41 -8.47 -3.82
N ARG A 61 18.02 -7.67 -2.94
CA ARG A 61 18.32 -8.09 -1.57
C ARG A 61 17.06 -8.31 -0.74
N MET A 62 16.03 -7.47 -0.90
CA MET A 62 14.75 -7.68 -0.21
C MET A 62 14.06 -8.94 -0.71
N ILE A 63 14.14 -9.23 -1.99
CA ILE A 63 13.58 -10.46 -2.58
C ILE A 63 14.27 -11.71 -2.02
N GLU A 64 15.60 -11.73 -1.94
CA GLU A 64 16.35 -12.84 -1.35
C GLU A 64 15.89 -13.10 0.10
N LEU A 65 15.86 -12.06 0.94
CA LEU A 65 15.43 -12.16 2.34
C LEU A 65 13.96 -12.59 2.48
N ALA A 66 13.11 -12.17 1.55
CA ALA A 66 11.70 -12.56 1.54
C ALA A 66 11.53 -14.04 1.15
N TYR A 67 12.30 -14.56 0.19
CA TYR A 67 12.27 -15.99 -0.15
C TYR A 67 12.68 -16.91 1.01
N GLU A 68 13.60 -16.49 1.87
CA GLU A 68 13.95 -17.25 3.07
C GLU A 68 12.74 -17.44 4.00
N LYS A 69 11.84 -16.47 4.04
CA LYS A 69 10.65 -16.47 4.91
C LYS A 69 9.41 -17.06 4.22
N MET A 70 9.35 -16.95 2.89
CA MET A 70 8.20 -17.28 2.07
C MET A 70 8.64 -18.04 0.81
N PRO A 71 9.16 -19.27 0.93
CA PRO A 71 9.73 -20.01 -0.22
C PRO A 71 8.73 -20.35 -1.31
N GLY A 72 7.43 -20.33 -1.02
CA GLY A 72 6.35 -20.54 -2.00
C GLY A 72 5.73 -19.26 -2.55
N ALA A 73 6.26 -18.09 -2.23
CA ALA A 73 5.76 -16.82 -2.77
C ALA A 73 6.30 -16.57 -4.20
N HIS A 74 5.55 -15.80 -4.98
CA HIS A 74 5.90 -15.38 -6.34
C HIS A 74 6.43 -13.95 -6.31
N LEU A 75 7.76 -13.81 -6.16
CA LEU A 75 8.40 -12.51 -5.95
C LEU A 75 9.23 -12.11 -7.17
N TYR A 76 9.07 -10.88 -7.61
CA TYR A 76 9.71 -10.36 -8.82
C TYR A 76 10.43 -9.05 -8.55
N GLN A 77 11.60 -8.90 -9.16
CA GLN A 77 12.32 -7.64 -9.12
C GLN A 77 11.73 -6.67 -10.14
N GLY A 78 11.39 -5.48 -9.70
CA GLY A 78 10.89 -4.44 -10.59
C GLY A 78 10.63 -3.13 -9.88
N ASP A 79 10.79 -2.06 -10.62
CA ASP A 79 10.45 -0.70 -10.20
C ASP A 79 8.99 -0.41 -10.56
N PHE A 80 8.09 -0.46 -9.59
CA PHE A 80 6.67 -0.25 -9.83
C PHE A 80 6.32 1.19 -10.25
N SER A 81 7.26 2.14 -10.18
CA SER A 81 7.10 3.45 -10.82
C SER A 81 6.99 3.35 -12.34
N LYS A 82 7.44 2.23 -12.90
CA LYS A 82 7.38 1.88 -14.33
C LYS A 82 6.27 0.88 -14.65
N GLY A 83 5.45 0.52 -13.66
CA GLY A 83 4.37 -0.45 -13.77
C GLY A 83 4.72 -1.83 -13.21
N LEU A 84 3.85 -2.79 -13.48
CA LEU A 84 4.03 -4.17 -13.02
C LEU A 84 5.09 -4.90 -13.84
N ALA A 85 5.83 -5.80 -13.18
CA ALA A 85 6.69 -6.77 -13.83
C ALA A 85 5.88 -7.64 -14.82
N ASP A 86 6.49 -8.07 -15.91
CA ASP A 86 5.79 -8.76 -17.00
C ASP A 86 5.08 -10.03 -16.52
N GLU A 87 5.66 -10.72 -15.57
CA GLU A 87 5.09 -11.93 -14.95
C GLU A 87 3.79 -11.67 -14.18
N LEU A 88 3.59 -10.45 -13.70
CA LEU A 88 2.39 -10.05 -12.96
C LEU A 88 1.25 -9.56 -13.86
N LYS A 89 1.53 -9.19 -15.11
CA LYS A 89 0.56 -8.57 -16.02
C LYS A 89 -0.60 -9.48 -16.43
N GLN A 90 -0.46 -10.79 -16.28
CA GLN A 90 -1.51 -11.76 -16.60
C GLN A 90 -2.24 -12.27 -15.34
N GLU A 91 -1.82 -11.80 -14.17
CA GLU A 91 -2.38 -12.24 -12.90
C GLU A 91 -3.51 -11.31 -12.43
N SER A 92 -4.39 -11.85 -11.58
CA SER A 92 -5.45 -11.10 -10.93
C SER A 92 -5.49 -11.40 -9.43
N PHE A 93 -5.82 -10.38 -8.64
CA PHE A 93 -5.64 -10.41 -7.21
C PHE A 93 -6.94 -10.11 -6.46
N ASP A 94 -7.12 -10.75 -5.30
CA ASP A 94 -8.17 -10.39 -4.36
C ASP A 94 -7.84 -9.08 -3.64
N PHE A 95 -6.56 -8.90 -3.32
CA PHE A 95 -6.04 -7.67 -2.75
C PHE A 95 -4.71 -7.28 -3.40
N ILE A 96 -4.57 -6.00 -3.66
CA ILE A 96 -3.28 -5.39 -4.00
C ILE A 96 -2.96 -4.42 -2.88
N ILE A 97 -1.79 -4.58 -2.27
CA ILE A 97 -1.38 -3.76 -1.14
C ILE A 97 -0.09 -3.00 -1.45
N ALA A 98 0.02 -1.81 -0.88
CA ALA A 98 1.24 -1.04 -0.83
C ALA A 98 1.32 -0.39 0.56
N THR A 99 2.33 -0.76 1.34
CA THR A 99 2.50 -0.24 2.70
C THR A 99 3.82 0.52 2.82
N TYR A 100 3.72 1.81 3.10
CA TYR A 100 4.88 2.72 3.23
C TYR A 100 5.84 2.64 2.04
N SER A 101 5.29 2.59 0.84
CA SER A 101 6.06 2.46 -0.41
C SER A 101 5.60 3.40 -1.53
N ILE A 102 4.32 3.79 -1.56
CA ILE A 102 3.77 4.59 -2.67
C ILE A 102 4.19 6.07 -2.62
N HIS A 103 4.63 6.55 -1.47
CA HIS A 103 5.11 7.93 -1.30
C HIS A 103 6.40 8.25 -2.09
N HIS A 104 7.08 7.23 -2.61
CA HIS A 104 8.21 7.44 -3.53
C HIS A 104 7.79 7.85 -4.94
N LEU A 105 6.49 7.78 -5.26
CA LEU A 105 5.96 8.16 -6.56
C LEU A 105 5.46 9.60 -6.57
N ALA A 106 5.65 10.32 -7.69
CA ALA A 106 4.95 11.56 -7.96
C ALA A 106 3.43 11.32 -8.09
N ASP A 107 2.60 12.34 -7.84
CA ASP A 107 1.14 12.19 -7.86
C ASP A 107 0.61 11.66 -9.21
N ALA A 108 1.14 12.16 -10.33
CA ALA A 108 0.77 11.65 -11.65
C ALA A 108 1.14 10.17 -11.85
N GLN A 109 2.28 9.73 -11.32
CA GLN A 109 2.70 8.33 -11.38
C GLN A 109 1.79 7.43 -10.52
N LYS A 110 1.37 7.91 -9.34
CA LYS A 110 0.38 7.21 -8.50
C LYS A 110 -0.92 6.98 -9.24
N VAL A 111 -1.43 8.02 -9.92
CA VAL A 111 -2.68 7.90 -10.69
C VAL A 111 -2.55 6.86 -11.80
N VAL A 112 -1.48 6.90 -12.57
CA VAL A 112 -1.24 5.92 -13.64
C VAL A 112 -1.14 4.49 -13.06
N LEU A 113 -0.35 4.31 -12.00
CA LEU A 113 -0.21 3.02 -11.34
C LEU A 113 -1.55 2.50 -10.81
N LEU A 114 -2.30 3.31 -10.10
CA LEU A 114 -3.57 2.89 -9.50
C LEU A 114 -4.61 2.51 -10.56
N LYS A 115 -4.67 3.22 -11.70
CA LYS A 115 -5.53 2.85 -12.83
C LYS A 115 -5.14 1.50 -13.43
N ASP A 116 -3.84 1.23 -13.56
CA ASP A 116 -3.35 -0.07 -14.02
C ASP A 116 -3.70 -1.18 -13.02
N LEU A 117 -3.44 -0.96 -11.73
CA LEU A 117 -3.73 -1.94 -10.68
C LEU A 117 -5.21 -2.31 -10.57
N LEU A 118 -6.13 -1.37 -10.79
CA LEU A 118 -7.57 -1.65 -10.77
C LEU A 118 -7.96 -2.71 -11.81
N ALA A 119 -7.28 -2.74 -12.97
CA ALA A 119 -7.52 -3.75 -14.02
C ALA A 119 -7.05 -5.16 -13.63
N HIS A 120 -6.21 -5.28 -12.59
CA HIS A 120 -5.70 -6.54 -12.06
C HIS A 120 -6.47 -7.04 -10.82
N LEU A 121 -7.57 -6.40 -10.46
CA LEU A 121 -8.42 -6.89 -9.38
C LEU A 121 -9.39 -7.97 -9.89
N LYS A 122 -9.56 -9.01 -9.08
CA LYS A 122 -10.69 -9.93 -9.22
C LYS A 122 -11.99 -9.23 -8.84
N ASP A 123 -13.12 -9.83 -9.20
CA ASP A 123 -14.44 -9.34 -8.77
C ASP A 123 -14.50 -9.21 -7.24
N GLY A 124 -14.87 -8.04 -6.76
CA GLY A 124 -14.88 -7.71 -5.34
C GLY A 124 -13.50 -7.47 -4.71
N GLY A 125 -12.44 -7.47 -5.52
CA GLY A 125 -11.09 -7.18 -5.06
C GLY A 125 -10.88 -5.72 -4.67
N LYS A 126 -9.85 -5.46 -3.88
CA LYS A 126 -9.54 -4.12 -3.36
C LYS A 126 -8.04 -3.82 -3.43
N ILE A 127 -7.73 -2.55 -3.67
CA ILE A 127 -6.41 -1.99 -3.43
C ILE A 127 -6.42 -1.35 -2.04
N LEU A 128 -5.44 -1.69 -1.21
CA LEU A 128 -5.27 -1.14 0.14
C LEU A 128 -3.89 -0.48 0.25
N ILE A 129 -3.87 0.83 0.43
CA ILE A 129 -2.63 1.58 0.59
C ILE A 129 -2.56 2.08 2.03
N GLY A 130 -1.61 1.57 2.80
CA GLY A 130 -1.30 2.04 4.15
C GLY A 130 -0.04 2.90 4.13
N ASP A 131 -0.17 4.20 4.42
CA ASP A 131 0.95 5.12 4.30
C ASP A 131 0.74 6.38 5.16
N VAL A 132 1.76 7.24 5.19
CA VAL A 132 1.57 8.64 5.52
C VAL A 132 0.63 9.23 4.47
N ALA A 133 -0.53 9.68 4.91
CA ALA A 133 -1.58 10.18 4.04
C ALA A 133 -2.50 11.14 4.79
N PHE A 134 -3.12 12.05 4.05
CA PHE A 134 -3.91 13.13 4.60
C PHE A 134 -5.28 13.21 3.91
N SER A 135 -6.30 13.66 4.67
CA SER A 135 -7.64 13.84 4.13
C SER A 135 -7.66 14.92 3.05
N ASN A 136 -6.93 16.02 3.28
CA ASN A 136 -6.88 17.20 2.41
C ASN A 136 -5.52 17.90 2.50
N ARG A 137 -5.28 18.82 1.57
CA ARG A 137 -4.01 19.58 1.49
C ARG A 137 -3.72 20.37 2.77
N LYS A 138 -4.73 20.96 3.40
CA LYS A 138 -4.56 21.71 4.64
C LYS A 138 -4.01 20.84 5.77
N ALA A 139 -4.46 19.61 5.89
CA ALA A 139 -3.95 18.68 6.91
C ALA A 139 -2.48 18.31 6.65
N LEU A 140 -2.10 18.10 5.38
CA LEU A 140 -0.70 17.87 4.99
C LEU A 140 0.18 19.08 5.34
N ASP A 141 -0.24 20.28 4.92
CA ASP A 141 0.54 21.52 5.14
C ASP A 141 0.73 21.81 6.64
N GLN A 142 -0.30 21.53 7.45
CA GLN A 142 -0.21 21.64 8.90
C GLN A 142 0.82 20.68 9.48
N CYS A 143 0.78 19.40 9.08
CA CYS A 143 1.75 18.40 9.53
C CYS A 143 3.18 18.76 9.09
N LYS A 144 3.35 19.18 7.83
CA LYS A 144 4.65 19.65 7.31
C LYS A 144 5.22 20.82 8.12
N LYS A 145 4.37 21.74 8.54
CA LYS A 145 4.77 22.88 9.36
C LYS A 145 5.18 22.44 10.78
N GLU A 146 4.43 21.51 11.37
CA GLU A 146 4.70 21.02 12.73
C GLU A 146 5.96 20.16 12.82
N TYR A 147 6.28 19.43 11.75
CA TYR A 147 7.42 18.51 11.67
C TYR A 147 8.46 18.94 10.63
N ALA A 148 8.64 20.25 10.43
CA ALA A 148 9.49 20.80 9.37
C ALA A 148 10.92 20.28 9.40
N ASP A 149 11.48 20.04 10.59
CA ASP A 149 12.86 19.55 10.78
C ASP A 149 13.00 18.04 10.49
N GLU A 150 11.89 17.31 10.49
CA GLU A 150 11.83 15.87 10.25
C GLU A 150 11.22 15.53 8.87
N TRP A 151 10.71 16.54 8.15
CA TRP A 151 9.98 16.35 6.90
C TRP A 151 10.90 15.96 5.77
N ASP A 152 10.63 14.78 5.18
CA ASP A 152 11.31 14.35 3.96
C ASP A 152 10.66 15.03 2.75
N ASN A 153 11.42 15.87 2.04
CA ASN A 153 10.93 16.54 0.83
C ASN A 153 10.99 15.66 -0.42
N ASP A 154 11.64 14.51 -0.37
CA ASP A 154 11.70 13.55 -1.46
C ASP A 154 10.49 12.60 -1.43
N GLU A 155 9.74 12.56 -0.32
CA GLU A 155 8.52 11.80 -0.18
C GLU A 155 7.29 12.63 -0.57
N ILE A 156 6.42 12.06 -1.40
CA ILE A 156 5.18 12.69 -1.88
C ILE A 156 3.98 11.93 -1.33
N TYR A 157 3.36 12.47 -0.29
CA TYR A 157 2.28 11.80 0.40
C TYR A 157 0.93 11.95 -0.30
N CYS A 158 0.09 10.92 -0.18
CA CYS A 158 -1.26 10.95 -0.72
C CYS A 158 -2.15 11.96 0.01
N VAL A 159 -2.91 12.73 -0.77
CA VAL A 159 -3.99 13.59 -0.30
C VAL A 159 -5.31 13.03 -0.85
N ALA A 160 -6.17 12.53 0.03
CA ALA A 160 -7.36 11.80 -0.37
C ALA A 160 -8.31 12.62 -1.24
N ASP A 161 -8.56 13.90 -0.89
CA ASP A 161 -9.46 14.76 -1.67
C ASP A 161 -8.93 15.04 -3.09
N GLU A 162 -7.61 15.09 -3.27
CA GLU A 162 -6.99 15.26 -4.57
C GLU A 162 -7.08 13.98 -5.41
N LEU A 163 -6.80 12.81 -4.81
CA LEU A 163 -6.95 11.53 -5.48
C LEU A 163 -8.40 11.22 -5.88
N ARG A 164 -9.40 11.71 -5.15
CA ARG A 164 -10.81 11.55 -5.50
C ARG A 164 -11.22 12.24 -6.80
N THR A 165 -10.45 13.18 -7.31
CA THR A 165 -10.67 13.76 -8.63
C THR A 165 -10.53 12.71 -9.75
N GLU A 166 -9.64 11.74 -9.57
CA GLU A 166 -9.40 10.64 -10.49
C GLU A 166 -10.13 9.34 -10.07
N PHE A 167 -10.37 9.18 -8.76
CA PHE A 167 -10.98 8.00 -8.16
C PHE A 167 -12.13 8.41 -7.23
N PRO A 168 -13.31 8.78 -7.77
CA PRO A 168 -14.42 9.32 -6.97
C PRO A 168 -14.89 8.43 -5.82
N ASN A 169 -14.74 7.11 -5.96
CA ASN A 169 -15.16 6.11 -4.97
C ASN A 169 -14.05 5.76 -3.95
N LEU A 170 -12.91 6.47 -3.97
CA LEU A 170 -11.83 6.24 -3.02
C LEU A 170 -12.29 6.53 -1.59
N ILE A 171 -12.10 5.54 -0.72
CA ILE A 171 -12.32 5.66 0.72
C ILE A 171 -10.99 5.95 1.39
N PHE A 172 -10.94 6.92 2.29
CA PHE A 172 -9.81 7.19 3.15
C PHE A 172 -10.20 7.02 4.60
N GLU A 173 -9.57 6.05 5.24
CA GLU A 173 -9.73 5.78 6.67
C GLU A 173 -8.51 6.30 7.43
N LYS A 174 -8.67 7.48 8.02
CA LYS A 174 -7.63 8.08 8.86
C LYS A 174 -7.35 7.21 10.08
N ARG A 175 -6.08 7.00 10.41
CA ARG A 175 -5.64 6.25 11.60
C ARG A 175 -4.98 7.15 12.63
N THR A 176 -4.16 8.10 12.18
CA THR A 176 -3.51 9.10 13.05
C THR A 176 -3.59 10.49 12.40
N PHE A 177 -2.89 11.45 12.96
CA PHE A 177 -2.82 12.80 12.40
C PHE A 177 -2.10 12.85 11.03
N CYS A 178 -1.21 11.88 10.74
CA CYS A 178 -0.42 11.84 9.50
C CYS A 178 -0.52 10.51 8.74
N SER A 179 -1.37 9.58 9.13
CA SER A 179 -1.43 8.27 8.47
C SER A 179 -2.83 7.72 8.34
N GLY A 180 -3.03 6.83 7.38
CA GLY A 180 -4.29 6.17 7.13
C GLY A 180 -4.22 5.09 6.07
N ILE A 181 -5.38 4.56 5.72
CA ILE A 181 -5.56 3.54 4.71
C ILE A 181 -6.45 4.12 3.61
N LEU A 182 -5.93 4.12 2.38
CA LEU A 182 -6.70 4.43 1.17
C LEU A 182 -7.20 3.10 0.59
N ILE A 183 -8.48 3.05 0.25
CA ILE A 183 -9.14 1.84 -0.25
C ILE A 183 -9.78 2.18 -1.59
N LEU A 184 -9.39 1.42 -2.62
CA LEU A 184 -10.04 1.46 -3.94
C LEU A 184 -10.62 0.06 -4.23
N ALA A 185 -11.83 0.03 -4.78
CA ALA A 185 -12.47 -1.19 -5.24
C ALA A 185 -12.64 -1.14 -6.76
N GLY A 186 -12.68 -2.31 -7.42
CA GLY A 186 -13.01 -2.42 -8.83
C GLY A 186 -14.43 -1.88 -9.12
N GLU A 187 -14.70 -1.49 -10.36
CA GLU A 187 -15.95 -0.80 -10.77
C GLU A 187 -17.26 -1.58 -10.54
N ASN A 188 -17.20 -2.86 -10.21
CA ASN A 188 -18.37 -3.71 -9.97
C ASN A 188 -18.91 -3.66 -8.51
N PHE A 189 -18.45 -2.73 -7.69
CA PHE A 189 -19.01 -2.54 -6.35
C PHE A 189 -20.23 -1.61 -6.43
N VAL A 190 -21.39 -2.18 -6.75
CA VAL A 190 -22.68 -1.54 -6.50
C VAL A 190 -22.93 -1.63 -4.98
N LEU A 191 -23.00 -0.48 -4.32
CA LEU A 191 -23.40 -0.33 -2.93
C LEU A 191 -24.81 -0.88 -2.69
#